data_2cd838a963ea8a069b1767090fcd6ff8
#
_entry.id   2cd838a963ea8a069b1767090fcd6ff8
#
_cell.length_a   1.000
_cell.length_b   1.000
_cell.length_c   1.000
_cell.angle_alpha   90.00
_cell.angle_beta   90.00
_cell.angle_gamma   90.00
#
_symmetry.space_group_name_H-M   'P 1'
#
loop_
_entity.id
_entity.type
_entity.pdbx_description
1 polymer ?
#
loop_
_entity_poly.entity_id
_entity_poly.type
_entity_poly.pdbx_seq_one_letter_code
_entity_poly.pdbx_strand_id
1 'polypeptide(L)'
;IFVESPAPFATVSGPLHLRGTANTFEATFMIRLTDASGTVLLEQPVMATSGSGTRGSFDVTLDLAVQRAGPGTLTVYEASARDGSPVNVVDIPVMLER
;
A
#
# COMPACT_ATOMS: atom_id res chain seq x y z
N ILE A 1 -6.81 1.84 8.15
CA ILE A 1 -6.72 1.23 6.81
C ILE A 1 -6.67 -0.28 6.95
N PHE A 2 -7.57 -0.95 6.28
CA PHE A 2 -7.58 -2.41 6.24
C PHE A 2 -7.28 -2.88 4.81
N VAL A 3 -6.24 -3.67 4.63
CA VAL A 3 -5.84 -4.18 3.33
C VAL A 3 -6.27 -5.63 3.21
N GLU A 4 -7.20 -5.90 2.28
CA GLU A 4 -7.64 -7.27 2.01
C GLU A 4 -6.68 -8.00 1.07
N SER A 5 -6.13 -7.29 0.10
CA SER A 5 -5.20 -7.83 -0.88
C SER A 5 -4.10 -6.80 -1.17
N PRO A 6 -2.84 -7.19 -1.19
CA PRO A 6 -2.36 -8.55 -0.95
C PRO A 6 -2.45 -8.94 0.53
N ALA A 7 -2.66 -10.22 0.78
CA ALA A 7 -2.60 -10.76 2.14
C ALA A 7 -1.13 -10.88 2.58
N PRO A 8 -0.86 -10.96 3.90
CA PRO A 8 0.51 -11.20 4.38
C PRO A 8 1.10 -12.45 3.73
N PHE A 9 2.34 -12.34 3.27
CA PHE A 9 3.10 -13.40 2.60
C PHE A 9 2.55 -13.82 1.23
N ALA A 10 1.63 -13.04 0.66
CA ALA A 10 1.16 -13.29 -0.69
C ALA A 10 2.28 -13.04 -1.71
N THR A 11 2.24 -13.77 -2.82
CA THR A 11 3.17 -13.57 -3.92
C THR A 11 2.70 -12.41 -4.79
N VAL A 12 3.60 -11.50 -5.08
CA VAL A 12 3.33 -10.33 -5.93
C VAL A 12 4.25 -10.39 -7.13
N SER A 13 3.66 -10.46 -8.33
CA SER A 13 4.41 -10.40 -9.59
C SER A 13 3.62 -9.55 -10.57
N GLY A 14 4.33 -8.74 -11.36
CA GLY A 14 3.68 -7.85 -12.32
C GLY A 14 2.78 -6.82 -11.63
N PRO A 15 1.60 -6.52 -12.17
CA PRO A 15 0.75 -5.49 -11.57
C PRO A 15 0.36 -5.83 -10.14
N LEU A 16 0.42 -4.84 -9.27
CA LEU A 16 -0.01 -4.97 -7.88
C LEU A 16 -1.49 -4.63 -7.78
N HIS A 17 -2.31 -5.59 -7.37
CA HIS A 17 -3.72 -5.36 -7.13
C HIS A 17 -3.92 -5.07 -5.63
N LEU A 18 -4.21 -3.81 -5.32
CA LEU A 18 -4.41 -3.35 -3.96
C LEU A 18 -5.89 -3.15 -3.70
N ARG A 19 -6.41 -3.82 -2.68
CA ARG A 19 -7.82 -3.80 -2.35
C ARG A 19 -8.03 -3.78 -0.85
N GLY A 20 -9.03 -3.03 -0.41
CA GLY A 20 -9.35 -2.98 1.00
C GLY A 20 -10.32 -1.86 1.33
N THR A 21 -10.30 -1.46 2.61
CA THR A 21 -11.13 -0.36 3.10
C THR A 21 -10.28 0.60 3.92
N ALA A 22 -10.67 1.85 3.92
CA ALA A 22 -9.96 2.90 4.65
C ALA A 22 -10.95 3.87 5.28
N ASN A 23 -10.63 4.30 6.49
CA ASN A 23 -11.35 5.35 7.18
C ASN A 23 -10.35 6.49 7.40
N THR A 24 -10.02 7.18 6.30
CA THR A 24 -9.04 8.25 6.32
C THR A 24 -9.74 9.61 6.30
N PHE A 25 -9.04 10.61 6.79
CA PHE A 25 -9.60 11.96 6.86
C PHE A 25 -9.88 12.54 5.48
N GLU A 26 -8.97 12.33 4.53
CA GLU A 26 -9.05 12.93 3.19
C GLU A 26 -9.34 11.91 2.09
N ALA A 27 -9.67 10.68 2.45
CA ALA A 27 -9.86 9.57 1.51
C ALA A 27 -8.59 9.23 0.71
N THR A 28 -7.46 9.83 1.03
CA THR A 28 -6.20 9.61 0.35
C THR A 28 -5.17 9.07 1.34
N PHE A 29 -4.45 8.05 0.94
CA PHE A 29 -3.36 7.49 1.74
C PHE A 29 -2.20 7.14 0.80
N MET A 30 -1.04 6.85 1.39
CA MET A 30 0.16 6.53 0.63
C MET A 30 0.46 5.04 0.71
N ILE A 31 1.01 4.51 -0.36
CA ILE A 31 1.55 3.16 -0.38
C ILE A 31 3.02 3.22 -0.78
N ARG A 32 3.79 2.29 -0.24
CA ARG A 32 5.20 2.12 -0.57
C ARG A 32 5.50 0.63 -0.60
N LEU A 33 6.12 0.16 -1.67
CA LEU A 33 6.57 -1.21 -1.77
C LEU A 33 8.09 -1.22 -1.85
N THR A 34 8.73 -1.92 -0.91
CA THR A 34 10.18 -2.04 -0.87
C THR A 34 10.59 -3.50 -1.00
N ASP A 35 11.78 -3.73 -1.56
CA ASP A 35 12.36 -5.06 -1.64
C ASP A 35 13.23 -5.35 -0.40
N ALA A 36 13.88 -6.52 -0.37
CA ALA A 36 14.70 -6.95 0.77
C ALA A 36 15.90 -6.06 1.00
N SER A 37 16.36 -5.33 -0.01
CA SER A 37 17.49 -4.41 0.12
C SER A 37 17.07 -3.02 0.59
N GLY A 38 15.77 -2.77 0.70
CA GLY A 38 15.24 -1.46 1.07
C GLY A 38 15.00 -0.54 -0.11
N THR A 39 15.17 -1.05 -1.34
CA THR A 39 14.90 -0.25 -2.53
C THR A 39 13.40 -0.06 -2.70
N VAL A 40 12.98 1.19 -2.89
CA VAL A 40 11.58 1.50 -3.12
C VAL A 40 11.24 1.17 -4.57
N LEU A 41 10.34 0.22 -4.74
CA LEU A 41 9.88 -0.21 -6.07
C LEU A 41 8.67 0.59 -6.55
N LEU A 42 7.86 1.05 -5.61
CA LEU A 42 6.63 1.77 -5.90
C LEU A 42 6.29 2.66 -4.71
N GLU A 43 5.94 3.91 -4.98
CA GLU A 43 5.45 4.82 -3.95
C GLU A 43 4.51 5.82 -4.61
N GLN A 44 3.25 5.81 -4.20
CA GLN A 44 2.27 6.72 -4.76
C GLN A 44 1.05 6.86 -3.87
N PRO A 45 0.23 7.90 -4.06
CA PRO A 45 -1.03 8.04 -3.34
C PRO A 45 -2.10 7.14 -3.92
N VAL A 46 -3.03 6.71 -3.06
CA VAL A 46 -4.21 5.94 -3.44
C VAL A 46 -5.43 6.61 -2.82
N MET A 47 -6.52 6.66 -3.55
CA MET A 47 -7.76 7.25 -3.06
C MET A 47 -8.79 6.17 -2.76
N ALA A 48 -9.43 6.29 -1.60
CA ALA A 48 -10.60 5.50 -1.25
C ALA A 48 -11.88 6.21 -1.75
N THR A 49 -13.01 5.51 -1.68
CA THR A 49 -14.28 6.06 -2.18
C THR A 49 -14.83 7.19 -1.32
N SER A 50 -14.43 7.25 -0.04
CA SER A 50 -14.87 8.31 0.85
C SER A 50 -13.83 8.57 1.93
N GLY A 51 -13.94 9.71 2.61
CA GLY A 51 -13.09 10.09 3.70
C GLY A 51 -13.88 10.74 4.81
N SER A 52 -13.21 11.55 5.65
CA SER A 52 -13.84 12.34 6.73
C SER A 52 -14.62 11.49 7.72
N GLY A 53 -14.04 10.36 8.15
CA GLY A 53 -14.65 9.48 9.13
C GLY A 53 -15.60 8.45 8.58
N THR A 54 -15.90 8.48 7.29
CA THR A 54 -16.71 7.46 6.63
C THR A 54 -15.79 6.42 6.02
N ARG A 55 -16.04 5.14 6.34
CA ARG A 55 -15.20 4.07 5.77
C ARG A 55 -15.47 3.95 4.29
N GLY A 56 -14.44 4.14 3.49
CA GLY A 56 -14.48 3.95 2.06
C GLY A 56 -13.77 2.67 1.65
N SER A 57 -13.92 2.27 0.41
CA SER A 57 -13.23 1.13 -0.16
C SER A 57 -12.25 1.58 -1.23
N PHE A 58 -11.23 0.75 -1.48
CA PHE A 58 -10.31 0.97 -2.59
C PHE A 58 -10.05 -0.36 -3.30
N ASP A 59 -9.88 -0.26 -4.60
CA ASP A 59 -9.58 -1.40 -5.47
C ASP A 59 -8.84 -0.84 -6.67
N VAL A 60 -7.53 -0.93 -6.65
CA VAL A 60 -6.67 -0.34 -7.67
C VAL A 60 -5.64 -1.34 -8.15
N THR A 61 -5.28 -1.25 -9.42
CA THR A 61 -4.19 -2.02 -9.98
C THR A 61 -3.07 -1.06 -10.35
N LEU A 62 -1.88 -1.33 -9.83
CA LEU A 62 -0.72 -0.47 -9.98
C LEU A 62 0.36 -1.19 -10.77
N ASP A 63 0.95 -0.48 -11.74
CA ASP A 63 2.05 -1.04 -12.50
C ASP A 63 3.27 -1.22 -11.60
N LEU A 64 3.85 -2.40 -11.65
CA LEU A 64 4.99 -2.74 -10.83
C LEU A 64 5.97 -3.59 -11.65
N ALA A 65 7.24 -3.20 -11.63
CA ALA A 65 8.31 -3.99 -12.22
C ALA A 65 9.16 -4.60 -11.11
N VAL A 66 9.04 -5.90 -10.92
CA VAL A 66 9.84 -6.62 -9.95
C VAL A 66 11.12 -7.07 -10.64
N GLN A 67 12.26 -6.57 -10.17
CA GLN A 67 13.56 -6.90 -10.76
C GLN A 67 14.25 -8.07 -10.06
N ARG A 68 13.93 -8.30 -8.80
CA ARG A 68 14.48 -9.39 -8.01
C ARG A 68 13.37 -10.10 -7.26
N ALA A 69 13.37 -11.42 -7.30
CA ALA A 69 12.51 -12.22 -6.46
C ALA A 69 13.03 -12.20 -5.02
N GLY A 70 12.13 -12.26 -4.05
CA GLY A 70 12.49 -12.32 -2.64
C GLY A 70 11.47 -11.63 -1.75
N PRO A 71 11.75 -11.53 -0.45
CA PRO A 71 10.83 -10.88 0.46
C PRO A 71 10.76 -9.36 0.20
N GLY A 72 9.59 -8.80 0.42
CA GLY A 72 9.38 -7.37 0.33
C GLY A 72 8.37 -6.91 1.37
N THR A 73 8.17 -5.60 1.47
CA THR A 73 7.21 -5.02 2.41
C THR A 73 6.35 -4.00 1.69
N LEU A 74 5.05 -4.20 1.79
CA LEU A 74 4.08 -3.20 1.36
C LEU A 74 3.69 -2.37 2.59
N THR A 75 3.99 -1.08 2.56
CA THR A 75 3.67 -0.16 3.63
C THR A 75 2.52 0.74 3.18
N VAL A 76 1.47 0.79 3.98
CA VAL A 76 0.30 1.63 3.72
C VAL A 76 0.15 2.58 4.89
N TYR A 77 0.06 3.88 4.61
CA TYR A 77 0.03 4.87 5.68
C TYR A 77 -0.69 6.14 5.23
N GLU A 78 -1.14 6.91 6.20
CA GLU A 78 -1.68 8.25 5.97
C GLU A 78 -0.60 9.28 6.25
N ALA A 79 -0.56 10.34 5.45
CA ALA A 79 0.29 11.47 5.76
C ALA A 79 -0.45 12.37 6.76
N SER A 80 0.24 12.74 7.84
CA SER A 80 -0.34 13.64 8.84
C SER A 80 -0.65 14.99 8.23
N ALA A 81 -1.83 15.53 8.53
CA ALA A 81 -2.20 16.87 8.06
C ALA A 81 -1.35 17.96 8.72
N ARG A 82 -0.70 17.62 9.84
CA ARG A 82 0.13 18.58 10.59
C ARG A 82 1.49 18.81 9.94
N ASP A 83 2.19 17.74 9.58
CA ASP A 83 3.59 17.83 9.13
C ASP A 83 3.94 16.81 8.04
N GLY A 84 2.97 16.04 7.55
CA GLY A 84 3.20 15.05 6.52
C GLY A 84 3.85 13.76 6.99
N SER A 85 4.09 13.61 8.29
CA SER A 85 4.69 12.37 8.81
C SER A 85 3.74 11.19 8.68
N PRO A 86 4.27 9.96 8.55
CA PRO A 86 3.42 8.78 8.45
C PRO A 86 2.65 8.52 9.74
N VAL A 87 1.34 8.26 9.61
CA VAL A 87 0.47 7.86 10.72
C VAL A 87 -0.38 6.67 10.29
N ASN A 88 -0.86 5.91 11.24
CA ASN A 88 -1.68 4.71 10.98
C ASN A 88 -1.00 3.75 10.01
N VAL A 89 0.28 3.49 10.24
CA VAL A 89 1.12 2.68 9.34
C VAL A 89 0.74 1.22 9.45
N VAL A 90 0.55 0.58 8.30
CA VAL A 90 0.32 -0.85 8.18
C VAL A 90 1.42 -1.43 7.29
N ASP A 91 2.19 -2.37 7.81
CA ASP A 91 3.23 -3.08 7.06
C ASP A 91 2.76 -4.50 6.74
N ILE A 92 2.80 -4.87 5.48
CA ILE A 92 2.37 -6.19 5.01
C ILE A 92 3.56 -6.86 4.34
N PRO A 93 4.09 -7.95 4.92
CA PRO A 93 5.15 -8.70 4.25
C PRO A 93 4.58 -9.42 3.04
N VAL A 94 5.31 -9.36 1.94
CA VAL A 94 4.93 -10.02 0.68
C VAL A 94 6.13 -10.73 0.11
N MET A 95 5.87 -11.63 -0.83
CA MET A 95 6.93 -12.31 -1.59
C MET A 95 6.91 -11.75 -3.01
N LEU A 96 8.01 -11.12 -3.39
CA LEU A 96 8.16 -10.55 -4.72
C LEU A 96 8.63 -11.62 -5.69
N GLU A 97 8.05 -11.65 -6.88
CA GLU A 97 8.36 -12.62 -7.91
C GLU A 97 8.48 -11.91 -9.26
N ARG A 98 9.48 -12.31 -10.03
CA ARG A 98 9.72 -11.71 -11.34
C ARG A 98 8.74 -12.21 -12.38
#